data_ff6af8be09a2c2ec112b2b2e94b99486
#
_entry.id   ff6af8be09a2c2ec112b2b2e94b99486
#
_cell.length_a   1.000
_cell.length_b   1.000
_cell.length_c   1.000
_cell.angle_alpha   90.00
_cell.angle_beta   90.00
_cell.angle_gamma   90.00
#
_symmetry.space_group_name_H-M   'P 1'
#
loop_
_entity.id
_entity.type
_entity.pdbx_description
1 polymer ?
#
loop_
_entity_poly.entity_id
_entity_poly.type
_entity_poly.pdbx_seq_one_letter_code
_entity_poly.pdbx_strand_id
1 'polypeptide(L)'
;MKKIINFLIFLPLVGQAEIFHVPQSIFFENNTLPKQPEPQIKTHLKTENLPVSSITVSEQDSSKNKIEKLINYGVVKQQWALLKQVLPLYQQQANYDVTLYRYAKGAMLRAEQEYAEAIALYQQILVDKPELSYPRFDLGVMLFENKQYRQAEIELKQAKPMLSPQMQQLADRYLQAITERQSWQPDVELQYTQTDNVNNASSQQDIILGGLRFKKDEESLPQKAHGFRYGLGLNRELNLDGNHFIAFNSRFSGVHYWDNQDYSEKSLYASLGYRHRSALQAFGFMPFFEQNWLGSPRYSKNYGMVADFRRELSTYWVILTSISHTQKRYVEPSIARRHNGYINSITLSLSYQVKPNWLLFGGVEGSIDRSKDKAESSLRRGVNIGTVWELKDFVSRVNLRYIKRDFRAENFYFPEKKRQDKEYSLNATLWHNKLQWNGFIPKLNYRYRKIDSNIPEFYSRKSSEWFVSVEKQF
;
A
#
# COMPACT_ATOMS: atom_id res chain seq x y z
N MET A 1 -50.69 19.22 -33.49
CA MET A 1 -49.43 18.71 -34.05
C MET A 1 -48.39 18.64 -32.93
N LYS A 2 -48.25 17.45 -32.32
CA LYS A 2 -47.23 17.20 -31.31
C LYS A 2 -45.91 16.93 -32.05
N LYS A 3 -44.98 17.87 -32.05
CA LYS A 3 -43.60 17.62 -32.46
C LYS A 3 -42.92 16.80 -31.35
N ILE A 4 -42.86 15.48 -31.54
CA ILE A 4 -41.99 14.63 -30.79
C ILE A 4 -40.55 14.98 -31.27
N ILE A 5 -39.85 15.76 -30.52
CA ILE A 5 -38.42 15.96 -30.70
C ILE A 5 -37.79 14.76 -30.00
N ASN A 6 -37.40 13.75 -30.78
CA ASN A 6 -36.51 12.67 -30.31
C ASN A 6 -35.17 13.31 -29.97
N PHE A 7 -35.02 13.77 -28.75
CA PHE A 7 -33.72 14.08 -28.17
C PHE A 7 -33.07 12.77 -27.78
N LEU A 8 -32.21 12.26 -28.65
CA LEU A 8 -31.24 11.23 -28.31
C LEU A 8 -30.34 11.78 -27.20
N ILE A 9 -30.79 11.63 -25.96
CA ILE A 9 -30.00 11.96 -24.79
C ILE A 9 -28.98 10.83 -24.58
N PHE A 10 -27.81 10.98 -25.20
CA PHE A 10 -26.62 10.20 -24.89
C PHE A 10 -26.09 10.56 -23.48
N LEU A 11 -26.92 10.48 -22.46
CA LEU A 11 -26.58 10.82 -21.08
C LEU A 11 -26.07 9.64 -20.23
N PRO A 12 -26.41 8.38 -20.46
CA PRO A 12 -25.93 7.30 -19.58
C PRO A 12 -24.43 7.06 -19.66
N LEU A 13 -23.78 7.36 -20.79
CA LEU A 13 -22.34 7.09 -20.99
C LEU A 13 -21.42 8.12 -20.31
N VAL A 14 -21.91 9.31 -20.01
CA VAL A 14 -21.07 10.39 -19.41
C VAL A 14 -20.78 10.12 -17.93
N GLY A 15 -21.71 9.47 -17.22
CA GLY A 15 -21.51 9.15 -15.80
C GLY A 15 -20.52 8.00 -15.54
N GLN A 16 -20.32 7.13 -16.54
CA GLN A 16 -19.43 5.97 -16.40
C GLN A 16 -17.98 6.26 -16.77
N ALA A 17 -17.72 7.29 -17.59
CA ALA A 17 -16.36 7.76 -17.87
C ALA A 17 -15.60 8.22 -16.61
N GLU A 18 -16.29 8.33 -15.48
CA GLU A 18 -15.75 8.78 -14.20
C GLU A 18 -15.33 7.62 -13.26
N ILE A 19 -15.32 6.36 -13.73
CA ILE A 19 -14.73 5.28 -12.95
C ILE A 19 -13.21 5.42 -13.04
N PHE A 20 -12.70 6.43 -12.36
CA PHE A 20 -11.29 6.53 -12.13
C PHE A 20 -10.89 5.47 -11.12
N HIS A 21 -10.32 4.39 -11.60
CA HIS A 21 -9.31 3.70 -10.85
C HIS A 21 -8.06 4.61 -10.75
N VAL A 22 -8.13 5.67 -9.94
CA VAL A 22 -6.94 5.96 -9.15
C VAL A 22 -6.70 4.63 -8.46
N PRO A 23 -5.49 4.05 -8.51
CA PRO A 23 -5.23 2.78 -7.84
C PRO A 23 -5.59 2.94 -6.36
N GLN A 24 -6.86 2.71 -6.00
CA GLN A 24 -7.33 2.76 -4.61
C GLN A 24 -6.66 1.66 -3.81
N SER A 25 -6.21 0.61 -4.50
CA SER A 25 -5.47 -0.49 -3.93
C SER A 25 -4.19 -0.06 -3.20
N ILE A 26 -3.40 0.85 -3.76
CA ILE A 26 -2.14 1.29 -3.11
C ILE A 26 -2.43 2.01 -1.78
N PHE A 27 -3.55 2.74 -1.67
CA PHE A 27 -3.93 3.43 -0.44
C PHE A 27 -4.57 2.54 0.60
N PHE A 28 -5.40 1.57 0.16
CA PHE A 28 -6.15 0.73 1.08
C PHE A 28 -5.35 -0.47 1.58
N GLU A 29 -4.47 -1.04 0.77
CA GLU A 29 -3.60 -2.15 1.17
C GLU A 29 -2.50 -1.72 2.14
N ASN A 30 -2.00 -0.49 2.03
CA ASN A 30 -0.95 0.02 2.92
C ASN A 30 -1.44 0.49 4.29
N ASN A 31 -2.76 0.68 4.48
CA ASN A 31 -3.38 1.02 5.77
C ASN A 31 -4.01 -0.21 6.42
N THR A 32 -3.38 -1.36 6.33
CA THR A 32 -3.64 -2.49 7.22
C THR A 32 -2.97 -2.22 8.57
N LEU A 33 -3.56 -2.74 9.66
CA LEU A 33 -2.79 -2.93 10.90
C LEU A 33 -1.46 -3.57 10.48
N PRO A 34 -0.31 -3.10 10.97
CA PRO A 34 0.94 -3.77 10.72
C PRO A 34 0.67 -5.25 10.96
N LYS A 35 0.88 -6.10 9.95
CA LYS A 35 0.92 -7.55 10.16
C LYS A 35 1.72 -7.70 11.43
N GLN A 36 1.19 -8.40 12.44
CA GLN A 36 1.85 -8.61 13.73
C GLN A 36 3.34 -8.58 13.54
N PRO A 37 4.10 -7.75 14.29
CA PRO A 37 5.51 -7.53 14.00
C PRO A 37 6.06 -8.88 13.61
N GLU A 38 6.61 -8.96 12.41
CA GLU A 38 7.20 -10.19 11.85
C GLU A 38 7.77 -10.94 13.02
N PRO A 39 7.49 -12.22 13.23
CA PRO A 39 7.80 -12.83 14.48
C PRO A 39 9.16 -12.28 14.86
N GLN A 40 9.18 -11.30 15.78
CA GLN A 40 10.43 -10.92 16.40
C GLN A 40 10.81 -12.26 16.94
N ILE A 41 11.64 -12.96 16.17
CA ILE A 41 12.26 -14.16 16.64
C ILE A 41 13.03 -13.59 17.81
N LYS A 42 12.32 -13.54 18.98
CA LYS A 42 12.96 -13.21 20.22
C LYS A 42 14.08 -14.19 20.23
N THR A 43 15.25 -13.71 19.91
CA THR A 43 16.47 -14.44 20.07
C THR A 43 16.52 -14.71 21.57
N HIS A 44 15.82 -15.77 21.97
CA HIS A 44 16.10 -16.46 23.20
C HIS A 44 17.44 -17.13 22.96
N LEU A 45 18.49 -16.33 22.83
CA LEU A 45 19.82 -16.74 23.17
C LEU A 45 19.75 -17.10 24.65
N LYS A 46 19.27 -18.34 24.94
CA LYS A 46 19.75 -19.03 26.14
C LYS A 46 21.24 -19.00 25.99
N THR A 47 21.89 -18.23 26.84
CA THR A 47 23.32 -18.21 27.09
C THR A 47 23.76 -19.64 27.39
N GLU A 48 24.04 -20.41 26.36
CA GLU A 48 24.97 -21.54 26.53
C GLU A 48 26.34 -20.88 26.43
N ASN A 49 27.02 -20.99 27.55
CA ASN A 49 28.35 -20.53 27.88
C ASN A 49 29.28 -20.45 26.67
N LEU A 50 29.64 -19.22 26.28
CA LEU A 50 30.92 -18.99 25.61
C LEU A 50 31.99 -19.58 26.52
N PRO A 51 32.94 -20.36 26.03
CA PRO A 51 33.99 -20.94 26.87
C PRO A 51 34.78 -19.80 27.53
N VAL A 52 34.56 -19.63 28.80
CA VAL A 52 35.40 -18.75 29.63
C VAL A 52 36.65 -19.54 29.91
N SER A 53 37.69 -19.32 29.11
CA SER A 53 39.04 -19.79 29.45
C SER A 53 39.45 -19.16 30.78
N SER A 54 39.70 -20.00 31.77
CA SER A 54 40.27 -19.62 33.05
C SER A 54 41.69 -19.05 32.85
N ILE A 55 41.83 -17.74 33.00
CA ILE A 55 43.13 -17.04 32.98
C ILE A 55 43.30 -16.36 34.32
N THR A 56 44.41 -16.61 34.97
CA THR A 56 44.91 -15.93 36.19
C THR A 56 45.21 -14.45 35.92
N VAL A 57 44.61 -13.56 36.71
CA VAL A 57 44.47 -12.14 36.44
C VAL A 57 45.48 -11.33 37.27
N SER A 58 46.29 -10.47 36.63
CA SER A 58 47.01 -9.36 37.26
C SER A 58 46.10 -8.16 37.48
N GLU A 59 46.35 -7.27 38.46
CA GLU A 59 45.44 -6.19 38.88
C GLU A 59 45.14 -5.14 37.80
N GLN A 60 45.98 -4.92 36.80
CA GLN A 60 45.74 -4.05 35.64
C GLN A 60 44.81 -4.65 34.60
N ASP A 61 44.72 -5.99 34.49
CA ASP A 61 43.77 -6.70 33.67
C ASP A 61 42.34 -6.67 34.24
N SER A 62 42.18 -6.32 35.51
CA SER A 62 40.88 -6.40 36.21
C SER A 62 39.86 -5.36 35.74
N SER A 63 40.29 -4.16 35.35
CA SER A 63 39.35 -3.11 34.88
C SER A 63 38.88 -3.34 33.43
N LYS A 64 39.79 -3.76 32.55
CA LYS A 64 39.47 -4.11 31.16
C LYS A 64 38.48 -5.28 31.12
N ASN A 65 38.78 -6.37 31.84
CA ASN A 65 37.91 -7.54 31.94
C ASN A 65 36.54 -7.21 32.54
N LYS A 66 36.44 -6.22 33.43
CA LYS A 66 35.13 -5.76 33.96
C LYS A 66 34.33 -5.01 32.90
N ILE A 67 34.96 -4.14 32.12
CA ILE A 67 34.26 -3.39 31.03
C ILE A 67 33.82 -4.34 29.92
N GLU A 68 34.66 -5.28 29.50
CA GLU A 68 34.29 -6.31 28.51
C GLU A 68 33.11 -7.19 28.96
N LYS A 69 33.07 -7.58 30.24
CA LYS A 69 31.93 -8.27 30.83
C LYS A 69 30.66 -7.41 30.81
N LEU A 70 30.76 -6.11 31.08
CA LEU A 70 29.63 -5.18 31.00
C LEU A 70 29.16 -5.01 29.56
N ILE A 71 30.06 -4.96 28.57
CA ILE A 71 29.71 -4.87 27.15
C ILE A 71 28.97 -6.16 26.74
N ASN A 72 29.52 -7.34 27.05
CA ASN A 72 28.89 -8.63 26.75
C ASN A 72 27.50 -8.74 27.42
N TYR A 73 27.39 -8.36 28.69
CA TYR A 73 26.12 -8.30 29.40
C TYR A 73 25.12 -7.34 28.73
N GLY A 74 25.59 -6.14 28.36
CA GLY A 74 24.79 -5.13 27.67
C GLY A 74 24.22 -5.62 26.34
N VAL A 75 25.05 -6.33 25.52
CA VAL A 75 24.59 -6.91 24.25
C VAL A 75 23.57 -8.03 24.51
N VAL A 76 23.90 -9.00 25.37
CA VAL A 76 23.03 -10.18 25.65
C VAL A 76 21.71 -9.74 26.27
N LYS A 77 21.71 -8.77 27.18
CA LYS A 77 20.51 -8.25 27.84
C LYS A 77 19.85 -7.09 27.13
N GLN A 78 20.39 -6.70 25.94
CA GLN A 78 19.88 -5.58 25.15
C GLN A 78 19.82 -4.25 25.95
N GLN A 79 20.82 -4.04 26.83
CA GLN A 79 20.94 -2.84 27.66
C GLN A 79 21.63 -1.72 26.86
N TRP A 80 20.93 -1.18 25.86
CA TRP A 80 21.50 -0.19 24.91
C TRP A 80 21.95 1.09 25.59
N ALA A 81 21.23 1.55 26.62
CA ALA A 81 21.62 2.72 27.40
C ALA A 81 22.97 2.52 28.14
N LEU A 82 23.20 1.31 28.65
CA LEU A 82 24.48 0.93 29.25
C LEU A 82 25.60 0.93 28.20
N LEU A 83 25.36 0.34 27.03
CA LEU A 83 26.35 0.30 25.95
C LEU A 83 26.71 1.71 25.44
N LYS A 84 25.76 2.63 25.35
CA LYS A 84 26.05 4.04 25.02
C LYS A 84 27.05 4.71 25.95
N GLN A 85 27.04 4.34 27.24
CA GLN A 85 27.94 4.90 28.24
C GLN A 85 29.31 4.17 28.25
N VAL A 86 29.29 2.86 28.09
CA VAL A 86 30.50 2.02 28.27
C VAL A 86 31.36 1.98 27.01
N LEU A 87 30.80 1.95 25.82
CA LEU A 87 31.56 1.83 24.56
C LEU A 87 32.56 3.00 24.33
N PRO A 88 32.22 4.28 24.58
CA PRO A 88 33.20 5.36 24.47
C PRO A 88 34.37 5.23 25.43
N LEU A 89 34.11 4.77 26.68
CA LEU A 89 35.14 4.53 27.68
C LEU A 89 36.06 3.35 27.30
N TYR A 90 35.48 2.31 26.74
CA TYR A 90 36.23 1.16 26.25
C TYR A 90 37.15 1.52 25.08
N GLN A 91 36.70 2.34 24.16
CA GLN A 91 37.50 2.83 23.02
C GLN A 91 38.72 3.66 23.41
N GLN A 92 38.69 4.32 24.59
CA GLN A 92 39.81 5.11 25.10
C GLN A 92 40.92 4.24 25.70
N GLN A 93 40.69 2.94 25.92
CA GLN A 93 41.74 2.04 26.47
C GLN A 93 42.78 1.70 25.39
N ALA A 94 44.03 1.71 25.73
CA ALA A 94 45.16 1.51 24.80
C ALA A 94 45.11 0.19 23.99
N ASN A 95 44.51 -0.87 24.56
CA ASN A 95 44.49 -2.22 23.96
C ASN A 95 43.06 -2.78 23.95
N TYR A 96 42.05 -2.00 23.58
CA TYR A 96 40.67 -2.51 23.49
C TYR A 96 40.51 -3.52 22.32
N ASP A 97 39.64 -4.51 22.48
CA ASP A 97 39.29 -5.43 21.39
C ASP A 97 38.39 -4.72 20.38
N VAL A 98 38.94 -4.41 19.21
CA VAL A 98 38.23 -3.75 18.10
C VAL A 98 37.05 -4.58 17.61
N THR A 99 37.19 -5.94 17.63
CA THR A 99 36.11 -6.85 17.21
C THR A 99 34.91 -6.76 18.16
N LEU A 100 35.17 -6.83 19.48
CA LEU A 100 34.12 -6.70 20.50
C LEU A 100 33.45 -5.32 20.44
N TYR A 101 34.25 -4.26 20.27
CA TYR A 101 33.72 -2.91 20.13
C TYR A 101 32.80 -2.78 18.92
N ARG A 102 33.25 -3.19 17.72
CA ARG A 102 32.44 -3.14 16.49
C ARG A 102 31.19 -3.98 16.61
N TYR A 103 31.28 -5.18 17.19
CA TYR A 103 30.17 -6.09 17.41
C TYR A 103 29.10 -5.44 18.30
N ALA A 104 29.48 -4.93 19.47
CA ALA A 104 28.57 -4.32 20.41
C ALA A 104 27.97 -3.00 19.88
N LYS A 105 28.79 -2.14 19.23
CA LYS A 105 28.33 -0.91 18.60
C LYS A 105 27.36 -1.20 17.46
N GLY A 106 27.65 -2.16 16.59
CA GLY A 106 26.76 -2.54 15.50
C GLY A 106 25.44 -3.14 15.99
N ALA A 107 25.45 -3.95 17.06
CA ALA A 107 24.22 -4.44 17.69
C ALA A 107 23.36 -3.32 18.26
N MET A 108 23.99 -2.32 18.88
CA MET A 108 23.29 -1.13 19.37
C MET A 108 22.69 -0.29 18.23
N LEU A 109 23.46 -0.01 17.18
CA LEU A 109 22.99 0.73 15.99
C LEU A 109 21.83 0.00 15.28
N ARG A 110 21.87 -1.34 15.19
CA ARG A 110 20.74 -2.13 14.69
C ARG A 110 19.48 -1.89 15.52
N ALA A 111 19.59 -1.87 16.85
CA ALA A 111 18.47 -1.60 17.74
C ALA A 111 17.91 -0.17 17.57
N GLU A 112 18.77 0.79 17.21
CA GLU A 112 18.41 2.17 16.87
C GLU A 112 17.92 2.33 15.42
N GLN A 113 17.88 1.22 14.65
CA GLN A 113 17.48 1.16 13.23
C GLN A 113 18.46 1.89 12.28
N GLU A 114 19.68 2.16 12.73
CA GLU A 114 20.78 2.72 11.93
C GLU A 114 21.50 1.60 11.15
N TYR A 115 20.74 0.92 10.28
CA TYR A 115 21.19 -0.29 9.60
C TYR A 115 22.43 -0.11 8.74
N ALA A 116 22.60 1.04 8.08
CA ALA A 116 23.74 1.26 7.20
C ALA A 116 25.07 1.21 7.95
N GLU A 117 25.15 1.89 9.10
CA GLU A 117 26.34 1.89 9.94
C GLU A 117 26.56 0.53 10.64
N ALA A 118 25.45 -0.09 11.12
CA ALA A 118 25.52 -1.42 11.73
C ALA A 118 26.09 -2.46 10.77
N ILE A 119 25.59 -2.52 9.55
CA ILE A 119 26.05 -3.42 8.48
C ILE A 119 27.53 -3.16 8.18
N ALA A 120 27.94 -1.89 8.03
CA ALA A 120 29.35 -1.55 7.75
C ALA A 120 30.29 -2.05 8.83
N LEU A 121 29.92 -1.92 10.13
CA LEU A 121 30.73 -2.42 11.23
C LEU A 121 30.88 -3.95 11.21
N TYR A 122 29.79 -4.67 10.91
CA TYR A 122 29.85 -6.14 10.83
C TYR A 122 30.63 -6.62 9.60
N GLN A 123 30.52 -5.92 8.48
CA GLN A 123 31.38 -6.19 7.31
C GLN A 123 32.86 -6.01 7.63
N GLN A 124 33.23 -4.95 8.38
CA GLN A 124 34.60 -4.76 8.82
C GLN A 124 35.11 -5.89 9.75
N ILE A 125 34.25 -6.40 10.64
CA ILE A 125 34.60 -7.59 11.46
C ILE A 125 34.94 -8.77 10.56
N LEU A 126 34.13 -9.03 9.52
CA LEU A 126 34.29 -10.18 8.63
C LEU A 126 35.42 -10.02 7.61
N VAL A 127 35.86 -8.78 7.33
CA VAL A 127 37.11 -8.53 6.59
C VAL A 127 38.33 -8.93 7.43
N ASP A 128 38.33 -8.55 8.71
CA ASP A 128 39.47 -8.86 9.62
C ASP A 128 39.44 -10.32 10.08
N LYS A 129 38.26 -10.90 10.28
CA LYS A 129 38.03 -12.25 10.82
C LYS A 129 36.93 -13.01 10.06
N PRO A 130 37.19 -13.49 8.85
CA PRO A 130 36.18 -14.11 7.99
C PRO A 130 35.62 -15.44 8.52
N GLU A 131 36.29 -16.09 9.47
CA GLU A 131 35.86 -17.34 10.10
C GLU A 131 34.73 -17.17 11.12
N LEU A 132 34.43 -15.96 11.56
CA LEU A 132 33.41 -15.70 12.59
C LEU A 132 31.97 -15.91 12.06
N SER A 133 31.41 -17.07 12.32
CA SER A 133 30.09 -17.47 11.83
C SER A 133 28.94 -16.75 12.50
N TYR A 134 29.01 -16.41 13.80
CA TYR A 134 27.95 -15.69 14.50
C TYR A 134 27.82 -14.22 14.05
N PRO A 135 28.89 -13.42 13.98
CA PRO A 135 28.82 -12.10 13.35
C PRO A 135 28.32 -12.14 11.90
N ARG A 136 28.69 -13.16 11.13
CA ARG A 136 28.19 -13.35 9.77
C ARG A 136 26.69 -13.64 9.74
N PHE A 137 26.19 -14.45 10.64
CA PHE A 137 24.76 -14.69 10.80
C PHE A 137 24.03 -13.39 11.16
N ASP A 138 24.52 -12.63 12.14
CA ASP A 138 23.93 -11.37 12.55
C ASP A 138 23.93 -10.33 11.41
N LEU A 139 25.01 -10.27 10.60
CA LEU A 139 25.05 -9.47 9.38
C LEU A 139 23.95 -9.88 8.41
N GLY A 140 23.78 -11.20 8.17
CA GLY A 140 22.69 -11.70 7.31
C GLY A 140 21.31 -11.29 7.79
N VAL A 141 21.10 -11.31 9.12
CA VAL A 141 19.83 -10.83 9.72
C VAL A 141 19.63 -9.33 9.54
N MET A 142 20.66 -8.51 9.76
CA MET A 142 20.59 -7.06 9.54
C MET A 142 20.29 -6.70 8.09
N LEU A 143 20.93 -7.38 7.15
CA LEU A 143 20.70 -7.24 5.72
C LEU A 143 19.24 -7.61 5.35
N PHE A 144 18.70 -8.68 5.94
CA PHE A 144 17.30 -9.08 5.76
C PHE A 144 16.33 -8.01 6.30
N GLU A 145 16.56 -7.52 7.51
CA GLU A 145 15.76 -6.45 8.12
C GLU A 145 15.80 -5.18 7.27
N ASN A 146 16.97 -4.84 6.73
CA ASN A 146 17.15 -3.71 5.82
C ASN A 146 16.75 -4.00 4.37
N LYS A 147 16.06 -5.13 4.10
CA LYS A 147 15.54 -5.51 2.78
C LYS A 147 16.60 -5.79 1.70
N GLN A 148 17.84 -6.05 2.06
CA GLN A 148 18.94 -6.44 1.17
C GLN A 148 18.97 -7.97 1.03
N TYR A 149 17.90 -8.52 0.46
CA TYR A 149 17.63 -9.97 0.53
C TYR A 149 18.68 -10.84 -0.15
N ARG A 150 19.22 -10.39 -1.30
CA ARG A 150 20.26 -11.14 -2.02
C ARG A 150 21.54 -11.28 -1.19
N GLN A 151 21.99 -10.19 -0.57
CA GLN A 151 23.17 -10.20 0.29
C GLN A 151 22.91 -10.96 1.58
N ALA A 152 21.72 -10.79 2.18
CA ALA A 152 21.30 -11.56 3.35
C ALA A 152 21.34 -13.07 3.10
N GLU A 153 20.87 -13.52 1.94
CA GLU A 153 20.89 -14.93 1.55
C GLU A 153 22.32 -15.48 1.47
N ILE A 154 23.25 -14.72 0.89
CA ILE A 154 24.67 -15.11 0.78
C ILE A 154 25.26 -15.27 2.17
N GLU A 155 25.14 -14.27 3.05
CA GLU A 155 25.74 -14.30 4.38
C GLU A 155 25.13 -15.40 5.26
N LEU A 156 23.82 -15.61 5.21
CA LEU A 156 23.14 -16.67 5.98
C LEU A 156 23.55 -18.07 5.50
N LYS A 157 23.67 -18.29 4.19
CA LYS A 157 24.14 -19.57 3.64
C LYS A 157 25.58 -19.88 4.02
N GLN A 158 26.46 -18.88 4.04
CA GLN A 158 27.86 -19.04 4.45
C GLN A 158 27.99 -19.26 5.95
N ALA A 159 27.21 -18.61 6.79
CA ALA A 159 27.23 -18.78 8.23
C ALA A 159 26.74 -20.19 8.68
N LYS A 160 25.64 -20.64 8.05
CA LYS A 160 24.84 -21.80 8.48
C LYS A 160 25.64 -23.04 8.84
N PRO A 161 26.62 -23.53 8.03
CA PRO A 161 27.33 -24.80 8.32
C PRO A 161 28.10 -24.81 9.64
N MET A 162 28.48 -23.62 10.14
CA MET A 162 29.32 -23.47 11.34
C MET A 162 28.52 -23.07 12.59
N LEU A 163 27.19 -22.97 12.47
CA LEU A 163 26.28 -22.59 13.56
C LEU A 163 25.83 -23.84 14.35
N SER A 164 25.38 -23.62 15.59
CA SER A 164 24.69 -24.66 16.36
C SER A 164 23.39 -25.11 15.66
N PRO A 165 22.88 -26.35 15.93
CA PRO A 165 21.67 -26.86 15.27
C PRO A 165 20.46 -25.94 15.41
N GLN A 166 20.27 -25.27 16.56
CA GLN A 166 19.18 -24.32 16.78
C GLN A 166 19.35 -23.07 15.89
N MET A 167 20.58 -22.57 15.76
CA MET A 167 20.89 -21.41 14.93
C MET A 167 20.80 -21.75 13.43
N GLN A 168 21.12 -23.00 13.03
CA GLN A 168 20.89 -23.46 11.66
C GLN A 168 19.40 -23.44 11.30
N GLN A 169 18.52 -23.92 12.21
CA GLN A 169 17.07 -23.84 12.00
C GLN A 169 16.58 -22.39 11.90
N LEU A 170 17.19 -21.49 12.67
CA LEU A 170 16.86 -20.07 12.59
C LEU A 170 17.30 -19.46 11.25
N ALA A 171 18.51 -19.80 10.77
CA ALA A 171 18.99 -19.41 9.45
C ALA A 171 18.06 -19.91 8.34
N ASP A 172 17.57 -21.17 8.43
CA ASP A 172 16.61 -21.72 7.47
C ASP A 172 15.30 -20.93 7.42
N ARG A 173 14.79 -20.48 8.56
CA ARG A 173 13.58 -19.63 8.59
C ARG A 173 13.80 -18.29 7.88
N TYR A 174 14.96 -17.66 8.06
CA TYR A 174 15.28 -16.42 7.32
C TYR A 174 15.43 -16.70 5.82
N LEU A 175 16.10 -17.76 5.42
CA LEU A 175 16.25 -18.15 4.01
C LEU A 175 14.89 -18.46 3.36
N GLN A 176 14.01 -19.16 4.07
CA GLN A 176 12.64 -19.39 3.63
C GLN A 176 11.87 -18.06 3.47
N ALA A 177 11.94 -17.18 4.48
CA ALA A 177 11.29 -15.87 4.42
C ALA A 177 11.81 -15.00 3.25
N ILE A 178 13.12 -15.07 2.93
CA ILE A 178 13.69 -14.39 1.75
C ILE A 178 13.05 -14.93 0.47
N THR A 179 12.95 -16.25 0.34
CA THR A 179 12.35 -16.91 -0.82
C THR A 179 10.88 -16.53 -0.98
N GLU A 180 10.10 -16.58 0.09
CA GLU A 180 8.69 -16.22 0.11
C GLU A 180 8.46 -14.76 -0.30
N ARG A 181 9.30 -13.83 0.18
CA ARG A 181 9.17 -12.40 -0.13
C ARG A 181 9.54 -12.04 -1.58
N GLN A 182 10.32 -12.87 -2.25
CA GLN A 182 10.71 -12.70 -3.64
C GLN A 182 9.94 -13.61 -4.60
N SER A 183 9.03 -14.43 -4.08
CA SER A 183 8.15 -15.28 -4.87
C SER A 183 7.01 -14.47 -5.50
N TRP A 184 6.29 -15.09 -6.43
CA TRP A 184 5.05 -14.58 -6.94
C TRP A 184 4.00 -14.53 -5.83
N GLN A 185 3.32 -13.40 -5.70
CA GLN A 185 2.26 -13.15 -4.72
C GLN A 185 0.93 -13.03 -5.48
N PRO A 186 0.20 -14.13 -5.72
CA PRO A 186 -1.14 -14.06 -6.27
C PRO A 186 -2.12 -13.56 -5.22
N ASP A 187 -3.15 -12.85 -5.65
CA ASP A 187 -4.31 -12.52 -4.85
C ASP A 187 -5.60 -12.79 -5.63
N VAL A 188 -6.63 -13.20 -4.93
CA VAL A 188 -7.94 -13.48 -5.49
C VAL A 188 -9.00 -12.79 -4.64
N GLU A 189 -9.92 -12.11 -5.31
CA GLU A 189 -11.08 -11.45 -4.71
C GLU A 189 -12.34 -11.89 -5.42
N LEU A 190 -13.39 -12.23 -4.68
CA LEU A 190 -14.72 -12.47 -5.20
C LEU A 190 -15.74 -11.80 -4.28
N GLN A 191 -16.70 -11.10 -4.89
CA GLN A 191 -17.72 -10.35 -4.17
C GLN A 191 -19.04 -10.43 -4.91
N TYR A 192 -20.11 -10.82 -4.21
CA TYR A 192 -21.47 -10.54 -4.68
C TYR A 192 -21.73 -9.04 -4.54
N THR A 193 -22.30 -8.41 -5.54
CA THR A 193 -22.62 -6.98 -5.52
C THR A 193 -24.04 -6.73 -6.01
N GLN A 194 -24.70 -5.79 -5.34
CA GLN A 194 -26.00 -5.28 -5.73
C GLN A 194 -25.94 -3.77 -5.67
N THR A 195 -26.38 -3.10 -6.73
CA THR A 195 -26.46 -1.64 -6.78
C THR A 195 -27.87 -1.19 -7.16
N ASP A 196 -28.28 -0.06 -6.61
CA ASP A 196 -29.56 0.61 -6.94
C ASP A 196 -29.41 1.66 -8.06
N ASN A 197 -28.17 1.88 -8.54
CA ASN A 197 -27.85 2.90 -9.54
C ASN A 197 -26.62 2.49 -10.37
N VAL A 198 -26.78 1.44 -11.20
CA VAL A 198 -25.69 0.92 -12.04
C VAL A 198 -25.25 1.91 -13.12
N ASN A 199 -26.18 2.68 -13.65
CA ASN A 199 -25.95 3.68 -14.69
C ASN A 199 -25.48 5.05 -14.14
N ASN A 200 -25.24 5.15 -12.81
CA ASN A 200 -24.81 6.39 -12.14
C ASN A 200 -25.67 7.62 -12.48
N ALA A 201 -26.96 7.43 -12.68
CA ALA A 201 -27.91 8.47 -13.06
C ALA A 201 -28.34 9.31 -11.86
N SER A 202 -28.77 10.57 -12.13
CA SER A 202 -29.48 11.38 -11.15
C SER A 202 -30.92 10.88 -10.99
N SER A 203 -31.41 10.82 -9.74
CA SER A 203 -32.78 10.43 -9.41
C SER A 203 -33.81 11.52 -9.69
N GLN A 204 -33.43 12.71 -10.11
CA GLN A 204 -34.37 13.78 -10.50
C GLN A 204 -35.02 13.43 -11.83
N GLN A 205 -36.36 13.42 -11.83
CA GLN A 205 -37.16 13.08 -13.01
C GLN A 205 -37.31 14.23 -13.98
N ASP A 206 -37.35 15.46 -13.45
CA ASP A 206 -37.62 16.68 -14.23
C ASP A 206 -36.32 17.46 -14.50
N ILE A 207 -36.20 18.00 -15.69
CA ILE A 207 -35.13 18.89 -16.14
C ILE A 207 -35.76 20.20 -16.57
N ILE A 208 -35.26 21.32 -16.08
CA ILE A 208 -35.69 22.67 -16.50
C ILE A 208 -34.59 23.24 -17.39
N LEU A 209 -34.90 23.44 -18.67
CA LEU A 209 -33.98 24.02 -19.66
C LEU A 209 -34.70 25.18 -20.37
N GLY A 210 -34.12 26.37 -20.31
CA GLY A 210 -34.71 27.57 -20.93
C GLY A 210 -36.14 27.90 -20.45
N GLY A 211 -36.46 27.58 -19.18
CA GLY A 211 -37.80 27.77 -18.61
C GLY A 211 -38.82 26.67 -18.98
N LEU A 212 -38.46 25.71 -19.81
CA LEU A 212 -39.29 24.56 -20.18
C LEU A 212 -38.97 23.36 -19.30
N ARG A 213 -40.06 22.64 -18.90
CA ARG A 213 -39.92 21.40 -18.10
C ARG A 213 -39.93 20.20 -19.01
N PHE A 214 -38.89 19.38 -18.92
CA PHE A 214 -38.73 18.10 -19.61
C PHE A 214 -38.75 16.99 -18.59
N LYS A 215 -39.41 15.89 -18.91
CA LYS A 215 -39.38 14.65 -18.11
C LYS A 215 -38.35 13.68 -18.71
N LYS A 216 -37.51 13.10 -17.86
CA LYS A 216 -36.56 12.06 -18.28
C LYS A 216 -37.28 10.76 -18.59
N ASP A 217 -36.76 10.02 -19.55
CA ASP A 217 -37.19 8.64 -19.81
C ASP A 217 -36.74 7.74 -18.65
N GLU A 218 -37.47 6.65 -18.43
CA GLU A 218 -37.20 5.72 -17.34
C GLU A 218 -35.79 5.11 -17.42
N GLU A 219 -35.26 4.88 -18.62
CA GLU A 219 -33.90 4.38 -18.86
C GLU A 219 -32.81 5.37 -18.40
N SER A 220 -33.14 6.68 -18.32
CA SER A 220 -32.24 7.73 -17.84
C SER A 220 -32.29 7.92 -16.31
N LEU A 221 -33.14 7.18 -15.61
CA LEU A 221 -33.23 7.15 -14.15
C LEU A 221 -32.33 6.05 -13.58
N PRO A 222 -32.06 6.06 -12.26
CA PRO A 222 -31.25 5.00 -11.61
C PRO A 222 -31.79 3.60 -11.87
N GLN A 223 -30.95 2.72 -12.37
CA GLN A 223 -31.26 1.32 -12.64
C GLN A 223 -30.57 0.39 -11.63
N LYS A 224 -31.31 -0.65 -11.22
CA LYS A 224 -30.76 -1.66 -10.32
C LYS A 224 -29.95 -2.70 -11.12
N ALA A 225 -28.93 -3.25 -10.50
CA ALA A 225 -28.19 -4.36 -11.06
C ALA A 225 -27.64 -5.28 -9.97
N HIS A 226 -27.55 -6.57 -10.31
CA HIS A 226 -26.99 -7.62 -9.45
C HIS A 226 -25.85 -8.31 -10.20
N GLY A 227 -24.79 -8.63 -9.49
CA GLY A 227 -23.63 -9.21 -10.17
C GLY A 227 -22.57 -9.76 -9.24
N PHE A 228 -21.47 -10.17 -9.86
CA PHE A 228 -20.25 -10.51 -9.17
C PHE A 228 -19.12 -9.55 -9.56
N ARG A 229 -18.43 -9.03 -8.54
CA ARG A 229 -17.15 -8.38 -8.71
C ARG A 229 -16.06 -9.41 -8.45
N TYR A 230 -15.03 -9.40 -9.28
CA TYR A 230 -13.90 -10.31 -9.18
C TYR A 230 -12.58 -9.58 -9.39
N GLY A 231 -11.52 -10.12 -8.81
CA GLY A 231 -10.17 -9.64 -8.96
C GLY A 231 -9.17 -10.79 -8.90
N LEU A 232 -8.20 -10.75 -9.79
CA LEU A 232 -7.05 -11.66 -9.84
C LEU A 232 -5.81 -10.77 -9.93
N GLY A 233 -4.99 -10.79 -8.91
CA GLY A 233 -3.74 -10.04 -8.85
C GLY A 233 -2.54 -10.98 -8.92
N LEU A 234 -1.43 -10.48 -9.44
CA LEU A 234 -0.15 -11.15 -9.45
C LEU A 234 0.96 -10.12 -9.29
N ASN A 235 1.67 -10.22 -8.18
CA ASN A 235 2.71 -9.27 -7.80
C ASN A 235 4.03 -10.00 -7.55
N ARG A 236 5.15 -9.34 -7.83
CA ARG A 236 6.47 -9.83 -7.50
C ARG A 236 7.44 -8.67 -7.34
N GLU A 237 8.27 -8.74 -6.30
CA GLU A 237 9.43 -7.87 -6.14
C GLU A 237 10.70 -8.73 -6.08
N LEU A 238 11.67 -8.42 -6.94
CA LEU A 238 12.97 -9.09 -7.00
C LEU A 238 14.04 -8.13 -6.52
N ASN A 239 14.75 -8.50 -5.47
CA ASN A 239 15.92 -7.77 -5.03
C ASN A 239 17.09 -8.02 -5.99
N LEU A 240 17.66 -6.93 -6.52
CA LEU A 240 18.80 -6.99 -7.43
C LEU A 240 20.12 -7.02 -6.63
N ASP A 241 20.40 -5.89 -5.98
CA ASP A 241 21.54 -5.70 -5.10
C ASP A 241 21.23 -4.58 -4.12
N GLY A 242 21.82 -4.63 -2.91
CA GLY A 242 21.51 -3.67 -1.86
C GLY A 242 19.99 -3.52 -1.65
N ASN A 243 19.54 -2.30 -1.64
CA ASN A 243 18.12 -1.93 -1.46
C ASN A 243 17.36 -1.74 -2.78
N HIS A 244 17.90 -2.19 -3.92
CA HIS A 244 17.33 -2.00 -5.25
C HIS A 244 16.48 -3.20 -5.67
N PHE A 245 15.29 -2.92 -6.21
CA PHE A 245 14.33 -3.95 -6.64
C PHE A 245 13.78 -3.65 -8.02
N ILE A 246 13.42 -4.70 -8.74
CA ILE A 246 12.45 -4.66 -9.83
C ILE A 246 11.13 -5.15 -9.28
N ALA A 247 10.06 -4.38 -9.51
CA ALA A 247 8.71 -4.70 -9.09
C ALA A 247 7.81 -4.88 -10.30
N PHE A 248 7.05 -5.96 -10.30
CA PHE A 248 6.00 -6.27 -11.27
C PHE A 248 4.67 -6.35 -10.53
N ASN A 249 3.63 -5.67 -11.07
CA ASN A 249 2.26 -5.82 -10.58
C ASN A 249 1.34 -5.99 -11.78
N SER A 250 0.39 -6.91 -11.67
CA SER A 250 -0.70 -7.03 -12.61
C SER A 250 -2.00 -7.34 -11.89
N ARG A 251 -3.11 -6.86 -12.45
CA ARG A 251 -4.44 -7.14 -11.94
C ARG A 251 -5.44 -7.22 -13.08
N PHE A 252 -6.16 -8.33 -13.13
CA PHE A 252 -7.37 -8.46 -13.90
C PHE A 252 -8.54 -8.36 -12.95
N SER A 253 -9.46 -7.43 -13.18
CA SER A 253 -10.62 -7.22 -12.30
C SER A 253 -11.83 -6.79 -13.10
N GLY A 254 -13.01 -6.95 -12.52
CA GLY A 254 -14.23 -6.52 -13.17
C GLY A 254 -15.45 -6.69 -12.29
N VAL A 255 -16.57 -6.29 -12.84
CA VAL A 255 -17.90 -6.60 -12.33
C VAL A 255 -18.75 -7.14 -13.49
N HIS A 256 -19.40 -8.26 -13.27
CA HIS A 256 -20.35 -8.85 -14.22
C HIS A 256 -21.75 -8.74 -13.63
N TYR A 257 -22.60 -7.95 -14.28
CA TYR A 257 -24.01 -7.86 -13.96
C TYR A 257 -24.79 -8.77 -14.89
N TRP A 258 -25.55 -9.73 -14.33
CA TRP A 258 -26.32 -10.68 -15.16
C TRP A 258 -27.64 -10.12 -15.66
N ASP A 259 -28.18 -9.10 -14.99
CA ASP A 259 -29.44 -8.42 -15.32
C ASP A 259 -29.24 -7.08 -16.08
N ASN A 260 -27.98 -6.58 -16.15
CA ASN A 260 -27.62 -5.33 -16.81
C ASN A 260 -26.20 -5.42 -17.40
N GLN A 261 -26.00 -6.32 -18.37
CA GLN A 261 -24.69 -6.69 -18.91
C GLN A 261 -23.93 -5.56 -19.59
N ASP A 262 -24.63 -4.58 -20.15
CA ASP A 262 -24.03 -3.41 -20.81
C ASP A 262 -23.23 -2.53 -19.84
N TYR A 263 -23.53 -2.60 -18.55
CA TYR A 263 -22.79 -1.93 -17.49
C TYR A 263 -21.73 -2.79 -16.83
N SER A 264 -21.53 -4.02 -17.32
CA SER A 264 -20.44 -4.88 -16.84
C SER A 264 -19.10 -4.30 -17.26
N GLU A 265 -18.13 -4.33 -16.36
CA GLU A 265 -16.82 -3.73 -16.56
C GLU A 265 -15.72 -4.77 -16.39
N LYS A 266 -14.65 -4.62 -17.16
CA LYS A 266 -13.42 -5.40 -17.01
C LYS A 266 -12.23 -4.46 -17.16
N SER A 267 -11.18 -4.71 -16.40
CA SER A 267 -9.91 -4.00 -16.48
C SER A 267 -8.75 -4.98 -16.39
N LEU A 268 -7.75 -4.75 -17.22
CA LEU A 268 -6.44 -5.40 -17.14
C LEU A 268 -5.38 -4.32 -16.93
N TYR A 269 -4.80 -4.33 -15.76
CA TYR A 269 -3.69 -3.44 -15.38
C TYR A 269 -2.39 -4.22 -15.33
N ALA A 270 -1.29 -3.62 -15.78
CA ALA A 270 0.06 -4.14 -15.62
C ALA A 270 1.04 -3.01 -15.42
N SER A 271 2.01 -3.21 -14.52
CA SER A 271 3.13 -2.29 -14.30
C SER A 271 4.42 -3.06 -14.05
N LEU A 272 5.51 -2.52 -14.53
CA LEU A 272 6.87 -3.01 -14.28
C LEU A 272 7.76 -1.81 -14.04
N GLY A 273 8.44 -1.77 -12.90
CA GLY A 273 9.23 -0.60 -12.56
C GLY A 273 10.30 -0.87 -11.52
N TYR A 274 10.94 0.21 -11.13
CA TYR A 274 11.99 0.22 -10.13
C TYR A 274 11.43 0.57 -8.75
N ARG A 275 11.98 -0.07 -7.72
CA ARG A 275 11.71 0.25 -6.33
C ARG A 275 12.98 0.20 -5.49
N HIS A 276 13.17 1.18 -4.64
CA HIS A 276 14.15 1.15 -3.57
C HIS A 276 13.43 0.91 -2.25
N ARG A 277 13.92 -0.04 -1.44
CA ARG A 277 13.33 -0.37 -0.14
C ARG A 277 14.42 -0.60 0.90
N SER A 278 14.32 0.11 2.01
CA SER A 278 15.08 -0.17 3.23
C SER A 278 14.14 -0.52 4.38
N ALA A 279 14.67 -0.68 5.57
CA ALA A 279 13.86 -0.90 6.77
C ALA A 279 12.85 0.23 7.00
N LEU A 280 13.27 1.50 6.82
CA LEU A 280 12.49 2.67 7.21
C LEU A 280 11.82 3.41 6.05
N GLN A 281 12.26 3.18 4.81
CA GLN A 281 11.75 3.92 3.65
C GLN A 281 11.67 3.07 2.40
N ALA A 282 10.72 3.44 1.56
CA ALA A 282 10.60 2.91 0.21
C ALA A 282 10.22 4.03 -0.74
N PHE A 283 10.74 4.00 -1.97
CA PHE A 283 10.23 4.78 -3.07
C PHE A 283 10.19 3.93 -4.33
N GLY A 284 9.22 4.20 -5.18
CA GLY A 284 8.97 3.44 -6.39
C GLY A 284 8.71 4.33 -7.58
N PHE A 285 8.96 3.79 -8.76
CA PHE A 285 8.73 4.42 -10.03
C PHE A 285 8.19 3.36 -11.00
N MET A 286 6.87 3.40 -11.22
CA MET A 286 6.11 2.33 -11.83
C MET A 286 5.37 2.83 -13.08
N PRO A 287 5.97 2.74 -14.29
CA PRO A 287 5.21 2.84 -15.52
C PRO A 287 4.15 1.74 -15.59
N PHE A 288 2.99 2.09 -16.12
CA PHE A 288 1.86 1.17 -16.20
C PHE A 288 1.08 1.30 -17.51
N PHE A 289 0.36 0.24 -17.79
CA PHE A 289 -0.66 0.16 -18.84
C PHE A 289 -1.93 -0.45 -18.27
N GLU A 290 -3.09 0.07 -18.70
CA GLU A 290 -4.40 -0.42 -18.32
C GLU A 290 -5.32 -0.44 -19.55
N GLN A 291 -6.00 -1.56 -19.76
CA GLN A 291 -7.04 -1.72 -20.77
C GLN A 291 -8.39 -1.94 -20.08
N ASN A 292 -9.38 -1.14 -20.46
CA ASN A 292 -10.72 -1.21 -19.90
C ASN A 292 -11.73 -1.61 -20.97
N TRP A 293 -12.74 -2.39 -20.54
CA TRP A 293 -13.91 -2.80 -21.32
C TRP A 293 -15.16 -2.37 -20.56
N LEU A 294 -16.20 -1.96 -21.31
CA LEU A 294 -17.53 -1.68 -20.80
C LEU A 294 -18.51 -2.51 -21.63
N GLY A 295 -19.32 -3.32 -20.96
CA GLY A 295 -20.04 -4.40 -21.63
C GLY A 295 -19.05 -5.36 -22.31
N SER A 296 -19.19 -5.56 -23.60
CA SER A 296 -18.30 -6.41 -24.41
C SER A 296 -17.15 -5.66 -25.11
N PRO A 297 -17.34 -4.44 -25.65
CA PRO A 297 -16.32 -3.75 -26.42
C PRO A 297 -15.21 -3.16 -25.54
N ARG A 298 -14.04 -2.94 -26.16
CA ARG A 298 -12.97 -2.13 -25.56
C ARG A 298 -13.46 -0.71 -25.40
N TYR A 299 -13.32 -0.17 -24.19
CA TYR A 299 -13.80 1.15 -23.84
C TYR A 299 -12.68 2.21 -23.84
N SER A 300 -11.61 1.94 -23.10
CA SER A 300 -10.47 2.86 -23.01
C SER A 300 -9.17 2.12 -22.74
N LYS A 301 -8.07 2.77 -23.09
CA LYS A 301 -6.72 2.41 -22.64
C LYS A 301 -6.08 3.59 -21.94
N ASN A 302 -5.48 3.31 -20.80
CA ASN A 302 -4.73 4.26 -20.01
C ASN A 302 -3.27 3.81 -19.95
N TYR A 303 -2.36 4.74 -19.94
CA TYR A 303 -0.94 4.47 -19.70
C TYR A 303 -0.30 5.67 -19.01
N GLY A 304 0.70 5.40 -18.25
CA GLY A 304 1.30 6.47 -17.48
C GLY A 304 2.32 5.96 -16.49
N MET A 305 2.43 6.65 -15.39
CA MET A 305 3.46 6.44 -14.42
C MET A 305 2.99 6.82 -13.03
N VAL A 306 3.36 6.01 -12.06
CA VAL A 306 3.17 6.28 -10.63
C VAL A 306 4.54 6.36 -9.97
N ALA A 307 4.79 7.40 -9.20
CA ALA A 307 5.88 7.48 -8.25
C ALA A 307 5.30 7.47 -6.84
N ASP A 308 5.79 6.57 -6.00
CA ASP A 308 5.37 6.44 -4.61
C ASP A 308 6.55 6.59 -3.65
N PHE A 309 6.27 7.13 -2.48
CA PHE A 309 7.23 7.26 -1.38
C PHE A 309 6.53 6.88 -0.08
N ARG A 310 7.20 6.05 0.72
CA ARG A 310 6.81 5.67 2.07
C ARG A 310 7.98 5.89 3.01
N ARG A 311 7.75 6.46 4.19
CA ARG A 311 8.75 6.55 5.26
C ARG A 311 8.12 6.33 6.62
N GLU A 312 8.76 5.52 7.43
CA GLU A 312 8.50 5.41 8.86
C GLU A 312 9.22 6.55 9.57
N LEU A 313 8.45 7.52 10.07
CA LEU A 313 8.99 8.70 10.78
C LEU A 313 9.34 8.35 12.23
N SER A 314 8.62 7.38 12.77
CA SER A 314 8.87 6.80 14.09
C SER A 314 8.14 5.44 14.16
N THR A 315 8.26 4.74 15.29
CA THR A 315 7.51 3.50 15.58
C THR A 315 5.99 3.66 15.43
N TYR A 316 5.48 4.89 15.54
CA TYR A 316 4.03 5.18 15.51
C TYR A 316 3.57 5.87 14.23
N TRP A 317 4.45 6.57 13.52
CA TRP A 317 4.08 7.43 12.42
C TRP A 317 4.65 6.95 11.08
N VAL A 318 3.79 6.83 10.09
CA VAL A 318 4.17 6.52 8.71
C VAL A 318 3.58 7.56 7.78
N ILE A 319 4.41 8.13 6.90
CA ILE A 319 4.00 9.00 5.81
C ILE A 319 4.02 8.23 4.48
N LEU A 320 2.99 8.44 3.66
CA LEU A 320 2.90 7.91 2.29
C LEU A 320 2.57 9.06 1.34
N THR A 321 3.27 9.10 0.22
CA THR A 321 3.03 10.07 -0.84
C THR A 321 2.98 9.34 -2.17
N SER A 322 2.06 9.71 -3.05
CA SER A 322 2.01 9.20 -4.41
C SER A 322 1.75 10.33 -5.40
N ILE A 323 2.46 10.32 -6.50
CA ILE A 323 2.28 11.22 -7.63
C ILE A 323 2.05 10.36 -8.86
N SER A 324 1.05 10.70 -9.69
CA SER A 324 0.80 9.95 -10.90
C SER A 324 0.49 10.86 -12.09
N HIS A 325 0.91 10.39 -13.27
CA HIS A 325 0.53 10.92 -14.56
C HIS A 325 -0.13 9.81 -15.37
N THR A 326 -1.35 10.04 -15.84
CA THR A 326 -2.14 9.06 -16.60
C THR A 326 -2.65 9.69 -17.88
N GLN A 327 -2.28 9.13 -19.03
CA GLN A 327 -2.86 9.43 -20.33
C GLN A 327 -4.10 8.58 -20.54
N LYS A 328 -5.24 9.23 -20.87
CA LYS A 328 -6.54 8.58 -21.16
C LYS A 328 -6.78 8.54 -22.67
N ARG A 329 -7.16 7.38 -23.19
CA ARG A 329 -7.52 7.20 -24.62
C ARG A 329 -8.76 6.33 -24.71
N TYR A 330 -9.85 6.93 -25.16
CA TYR A 330 -11.11 6.22 -25.42
C TYR A 330 -11.14 5.66 -26.83
N VAL A 331 -11.80 4.53 -27.01
CA VAL A 331 -11.86 3.84 -28.29
C VAL A 331 -12.96 4.44 -29.18
N GLU A 332 -14.13 4.70 -28.61
CA GLU A 332 -15.25 5.29 -29.34
C GLU A 332 -14.94 6.73 -29.75
N PRO A 333 -14.99 7.09 -31.05
CA PRO A 333 -14.60 8.42 -31.54
C PRO A 333 -15.40 9.57 -30.95
N SER A 334 -16.66 9.39 -30.68
CA SER A 334 -17.56 10.42 -30.07
C SER A 334 -17.10 10.76 -28.65
N ILE A 335 -16.77 9.74 -27.84
CA ILE A 335 -16.23 9.89 -26.48
C ILE A 335 -14.79 10.43 -26.55
N ALA A 336 -13.97 9.90 -27.44
CA ALA A 336 -12.55 10.29 -27.57
C ALA A 336 -12.37 11.77 -27.92
N ARG A 337 -13.28 12.35 -28.73
CA ARG A 337 -13.26 13.79 -29.07
C ARG A 337 -13.43 14.69 -27.86
N ARG A 338 -14.14 14.24 -26.83
CA ARG A 338 -14.42 15.02 -25.60
C ARG A 338 -13.48 14.64 -24.46
N HIS A 339 -13.29 13.34 -24.20
CA HIS A 339 -12.70 12.83 -22.94
C HIS A 339 -11.23 12.41 -23.05
N ASN A 340 -10.65 12.26 -24.26
CA ASN A 340 -9.22 12.00 -24.39
C ASN A 340 -8.42 13.13 -23.74
N GLY A 341 -7.39 12.76 -22.97
CA GLY A 341 -6.61 13.73 -22.23
C GLY A 341 -5.65 13.09 -21.26
N TYR A 342 -5.39 13.74 -20.16
CA TYR A 342 -4.53 13.24 -19.10
C TYR A 342 -5.00 13.67 -17.72
N ILE A 343 -4.58 12.91 -16.70
CA ILE A 343 -4.77 13.22 -15.28
C ILE A 343 -3.41 13.27 -14.61
N ASN A 344 -3.17 14.32 -13.84
CA ASN A 344 -2.07 14.39 -12.87
C ASN A 344 -2.68 14.34 -11.48
N SER A 345 -2.18 13.46 -10.62
CA SER A 345 -2.68 13.32 -9.24
C SER A 345 -1.53 13.35 -8.25
N ILE A 346 -1.84 13.87 -7.08
CA ILE A 346 -0.97 13.81 -5.90
C ILE A 346 -1.80 13.40 -4.69
N THR A 347 -1.25 12.55 -3.87
CA THR A 347 -1.83 12.16 -2.58
C THR A 347 -0.76 12.16 -1.51
N LEU A 348 -1.14 12.63 -0.32
CA LEU A 348 -0.32 12.61 0.88
C LEU A 348 -1.15 12.02 2.01
N SER A 349 -0.66 10.96 2.62
CA SER A 349 -1.32 10.28 3.75
C SER A 349 -0.38 10.14 4.92
N LEU A 350 -0.95 10.22 6.10
CA LEU A 350 -0.30 10.01 7.38
C LEU A 350 -1.05 8.92 8.14
N SER A 351 -0.31 7.95 8.70
CA SER A 351 -0.86 6.91 9.55
C SER A 351 -0.23 7.02 10.94
N TYR A 352 -1.06 6.83 11.97
CA TYR A 352 -0.65 6.87 13.36
C TYR A 352 -1.12 5.61 14.10
N GLN A 353 -0.17 4.84 14.61
CA GLN A 353 -0.43 3.65 15.42
C GLN A 353 -0.69 4.08 16.87
N VAL A 354 -1.98 4.16 17.24
CA VAL A 354 -2.41 4.57 18.59
C VAL A 354 -2.06 3.50 19.63
N LYS A 355 -2.33 2.25 19.27
CA LYS A 355 -2.04 1.02 20.02
C LYS A 355 -1.75 -0.10 19.03
N PRO A 356 -1.15 -1.23 19.45
CA PRO A 356 -0.88 -2.35 18.55
C PRO A 356 -2.10 -2.84 17.75
N ASN A 357 -3.29 -2.66 18.29
CA ASN A 357 -4.57 -3.06 17.70
C ASN A 357 -5.43 -1.87 17.20
N TRP A 358 -4.87 -0.65 17.13
CA TRP A 358 -5.61 0.52 16.71
C TRP A 358 -4.76 1.48 15.86
N LEU A 359 -5.12 1.62 14.60
CA LEU A 359 -4.50 2.51 13.61
C LEU A 359 -5.46 3.62 13.21
N LEU A 360 -5.00 4.85 13.24
CA LEU A 360 -5.65 6.01 12.60
C LEU A 360 -4.90 6.37 11.32
N PHE A 361 -5.60 6.82 10.32
CA PHE A 361 -4.98 7.34 9.11
C PHE A 361 -5.82 8.46 8.50
N GLY A 362 -5.16 9.33 7.76
CA GLY A 362 -5.82 10.41 7.05
C GLY A 362 -4.91 11.02 6.00
N GLY A 363 -5.49 11.83 5.11
CA GLY A 363 -4.69 12.40 4.06
C GLY A 363 -5.42 13.45 3.25
N VAL A 364 -4.65 14.07 2.36
CA VAL A 364 -5.11 15.03 1.37
C VAL A 364 -4.80 14.53 -0.03
N GLU A 365 -5.65 14.88 -0.97
CA GLU A 365 -5.49 14.51 -2.36
C GLU A 365 -5.84 15.66 -3.29
N GLY A 366 -5.15 15.70 -4.42
CA GLY A 366 -5.44 16.65 -5.48
C GLY A 366 -5.25 16.00 -6.84
N SER A 367 -6.13 16.35 -7.81
CA SER A 367 -5.90 15.94 -9.19
C SER A 367 -6.39 16.98 -10.18
N ILE A 368 -5.66 17.07 -11.29
CA ILE A 368 -5.98 17.91 -12.44
C ILE A 368 -6.30 16.98 -13.59
N ASP A 369 -7.56 16.95 -14.00
CA ASP A 369 -8.02 16.28 -15.20
C ASP A 369 -8.06 17.27 -16.37
N ARG A 370 -7.36 16.94 -17.46
CA ARG A 370 -7.33 17.71 -18.70
C ARG A 370 -7.89 16.84 -19.82
N SER A 371 -9.11 17.09 -20.18
CA SER A 371 -9.80 16.47 -21.31
C SER A 371 -9.76 17.41 -22.52
N LYS A 372 -9.97 16.89 -23.73
CA LYS A 372 -10.06 17.72 -24.95
C LYS A 372 -11.17 18.76 -24.83
N ASP A 373 -12.33 18.33 -24.31
CA ASP A 373 -13.40 19.26 -23.94
C ASP A 373 -13.10 19.89 -22.59
N LYS A 374 -13.05 21.23 -22.53
CA LYS A 374 -12.79 21.97 -21.30
C LYS A 374 -13.92 21.81 -20.26
N ALA A 375 -15.16 21.56 -20.71
CA ALA A 375 -16.29 21.29 -19.82
C ALA A 375 -16.15 19.96 -19.07
N GLU A 376 -15.36 19.01 -19.59
CA GLU A 376 -15.05 17.73 -18.95
C GLU A 376 -13.73 17.78 -18.16
N SER A 377 -12.98 18.88 -18.27
CA SER A 377 -11.75 19.09 -17.50
C SER A 377 -12.06 19.62 -16.12
N SER A 378 -11.37 19.11 -15.08
CA SER A 378 -11.68 19.48 -13.70
C SER A 378 -10.43 19.53 -12.80
N LEU A 379 -10.58 20.24 -11.70
CA LEU A 379 -9.68 20.22 -10.54
C LEU A 379 -10.41 19.55 -9.38
N ARG A 380 -9.81 18.51 -8.80
CA ARG A 380 -10.31 17.81 -7.60
C ARG A 380 -9.38 18.09 -6.43
N ARG A 381 -9.97 18.34 -5.27
CA ARG A 381 -9.26 18.51 -3.99
C ARG A 381 -10.04 17.77 -2.93
N GLY A 382 -9.38 16.92 -2.19
CA GLY A 382 -10.05 16.06 -1.24
C GLY A 382 -9.27 15.84 0.04
N VAL A 383 -10.02 15.38 1.03
CA VAL A 383 -9.49 14.93 2.32
C VAL A 383 -10.13 13.59 2.68
N ASN A 384 -9.38 12.76 3.37
CA ASN A 384 -9.90 11.52 3.93
C ASN A 384 -9.42 11.32 5.36
N ILE A 385 -10.20 10.58 6.14
CA ILE A 385 -9.85 10.12 7.49
C ILE A 385 -10.42 8.74 7.69
N GLY A 386 -9.69 7.89 8.38
CA GLY A 386 -10.15 6.55 8.68
C GLY A 386 -9.45 5.92 9.86
N THR A 387 -9.95 4.75 10.21
CA THR A 387 -9.42 3.95 11.32
C THR A 387 -9.50 2.47 11.00
N VAL A 388 -8.54 1.71 11.53
CA VAL A 388 -8.61 0.25 11.63
C VAL A 388 -8.50 -0.08 13.10
N TRP A 389 -9.46 -0.82 13.60
CA TRP A 389 -9.50 -1.22 15.00
C TRP A 389 -9.81 -2.71 15.14
N GLU A 390 -8.95 -3.39 15.88
CA GLU A 390 -9.10 -4.79 16.23
C GLU A 390 -9.53 -4.91 17.69
N LEU A 391 -10.71 -5.50 17.92
CA LEU A 391 -11.24 -5.80 19.23
C LEU A 391 -11.37 -7.31 19.37
N LYS A 392 -10.47 -7.94 20.13
CA LYS A 392 -10.33 -9.41 20.20
C LYS A 392 -10.09 -9.99 18.80
N ASP A 393 -11.07 -10.71 18.27
CA ASP A 393 -10.98 -11.35 16.96
C ASP A 393 -11.71 -10.57 15.85
N PHE A 394 -12.45 -9.52 16.20
CA PHE A 394 -13.15 -8.65 15.24
C PHE A 394 -12.25 -7.52 14.80
N VAL A 395 -12.19 -7.29 13.51
CA VAL A 395 -11.49 -6.13 12.94
C VAL A 395 -12.49 -5.29 12.16
N SER A 396 -12.48 -4.01 12.44
CA SER A 396 -13.28 -3.02 11.72
C SER A 396 -12.37 -2.03 11.01
N ARG A 397 -12.73 -1.66 9.80
CA ARG A 397 -12.12 -0.58 9.04
C ARG A 397 -13.20 0.40 8.62
N VAL A 398 -13.00 1.67 8.90
CA VAL A 398 -13.90 2.75 8.46
C VAL A 398 -13.07 3.83 7.81
N ASN A 399 -13.54 4.34 6.67
CA ASN A 399 -12.94 5.45 5.96
C ASN A 399 -14.02 6.43 5.47
N LEU A 400 -13.82 7.70 5.77
CA LEU A 400 -14.61 8.83 5.29
C LEU A 400 -13.77 9.64 4.31
N ARG A 401 -14.37 10.10 3.22
CA ARG A 401 -13.70 10.91 2.21
C ARG A 401 -14.64 12.02 1.73
N TYR A 402 -14.10 13.21 1.60
CA TYR A 402 -14.76 14.37 1.02
C TYR A 402 -13.90 14.92 -0.12
N ILE A 403 -14.53 15.21 -1.27
CA ILE A 403 -13.86 15.82 -2.43
C ILE A 403 -14.71 16.98 -2.92
N LYS A 404 -14.06 18.10 -3.22
CA LYS A 404 -14.59 19.17 -4.03
C LYS A 404 -14.02 19.06 -5.44
N ARG A 405 -14.88 19.07 -6.45
CA ARG A 405 -14.52 19.02 -7.86
C ARG A 405 -15.06 20.23 -8.60
N ASP A 406 -14.19 21.02 -9.19
CA ASP A 406 -14.50 22.24 -9.92
C ASP A 406 -14.17 22.03 -11.42
N PHE A 407 -15.15 22.16 -12.30
CA PHE A 407 -14.98 22.02 -13.74
C PHE A 407 -14.53 23.34 -14.38
N ARG A 408 -13.86 23.27 -15.53
CA ARG A 408 -13.15 24.41 -16.09
C ARG A 408 -13.99 25.32 -16.99
N ALA A 409 -14.96 24.76 -17.68
CA ALA A 409 -15.82 25.49 -18.58
C ALA A 409 -17.31 25.25 -18.27
N GLU A 410 -18.17 26.06 -18.87
CA GLU A 410 -19.61 25.97 -18.76
C GLU A 410 -20.09 24.62 -19.31
N ASN A 411 -21.16 24.10 -18.71
CA ASN A 411 -21.80 22.88 -19.18
C ASN A 411 -22.59 23.16 -20.49
N PHE A 412 -22.56 22.21 -21.41
CA PHE A 412 -23.23 22.35 -22.70
C PHE A 412 -24.75 22.63 -22.57
N TYR A 413 -25.40 21.98 -21.60
CA TYR A 413 -26.86 22.18 -21.36
C TYR A 413 -27.17 23.38 -20.48
N PHE A 414 -26.20 23.90 -19.75
CA PHE A 414 -26.31 25.06 -18.86
C PHE A 414 -25.14 26.01 -19.12
N PRO A 415 -25.20 26.78 -20.22
CA PRO A 415 -24.07 27.61 -20.67
C PRO A 415 -23.67 28.72 -19.71
N GLU A 416 -24.49 29.00 -18.69
CA GLU A 416 -24.17 29.99 -17.66
C GLU A 416 -23.58 29.37 -16.39
N LYS A 417 -23.49 28.02 -16.35
CA LYS A 417 -23.07 27.31 -15.14
C LYS A 417 -21.82 26.47 -15.39
N LYS A 418 -20.75 26.72 -14.64
CA LYS A 418 -19.66 25.79 -14.46
C LYS A 418 -20.05 24.74 -13.43
N ARG A 419 -19.94 23.48 -13.80
CA ARG A 419 -20.24 22.37 -12.89
C ARG A 419 -19.31 22.38 -11.69
N GLN A 420 -19.88 22.22 -10.49
CA GLN A 420 -19.18 22.07 -9.22
C GLN A 420 -19.83 20.93 -8.44
N ASP A 421 -19.02 19.96 -8.03
CA ASP A 421 -19.49 18.80 -7.30
C ASP A 421 -18.86 18.73 -5.90
N LYS A 422 -19.65 18.28 -4.92
CA LYS A 422 -19.19 17.84 -3.61
C LYS A 422 -19.44 16.35 -3.52
N GLU A 423 -18.37 15.59 -3.38
CA GLU A 423 -18.42 14.12 -3.36
C GLU A 423 -18.14 13.63 -1.92
N TYR A 424 -19.03 12.81 -1.39
CA TYR A 424 -18.91 12.19 -0.07
C TYR A 424 -18.86 10.70 -0.22
N SER A 425 -17.96 10.02 0.49
CA SER A 425 -17.96 8.58 0.57
C SER A 425 -17.65 8.08 1.97
N LEU A 426 -18.36 7.01 2.34
CA LEU A 426 -18.12 6.20 3.54
C LEU A 426 -17.89 4.77 3.08
N ASN A 427 -16.79 4.16 3.51
CA ASN A 427 -16.54 2.75 3.37
C ASN A 427 -16.34 2.16 4.77
N ALA A 428 -17.07 1.11 5.08
CA ALA A 428 -16.92 0.36 6.33
C ALA A 428 -16.78 -1.13 6.00
N THR A 429 -15.83 -1.79 6.64
CA THR A 429 -15.56 -3.23 6.49
C THR A 429 -15.44 -3.84 7.87
N LEU A 430 -16.08 -4.98 8.07
CA LEU A 430 -16.02 -5.77 9.30
C LEU A 430 -15.67 -7.21 8.95
N TRP A 431 -14.72 -7.79 9.68
CA TRP A 431 -14.40 -9.22 9.58
C TRP A 431 -13.96 -9.79 10.91
N HIS A 432 -13.89 -11.11 10.96
CA HIS A 432 -13.46 -11.86 12.14
C HIS A 432 -12.24 -12.70 11.81
N ASN A 433 -11.11 -12.49 12.49
CA ASN A 433 -9.81 -13.09 12.15
C ASN A 433 -9.81 -14.63 12.21
N LYS A 434 -10.64 -15.22 13.07
CA LYS A 434 -10.77 -16.70 13.18
C LYS A 434 -11.75 -17.29 12.17
N LEU A 435 -12.60 -16.46 11.54
CA LEU A 435 -13.54 -16.92 10.52
C LEU A 435 -12.81 -16.97 9.18
N GLN A 436 -12.01 -18.01 9.01
CA GLN A 436 -11.27 -18.27 7.78
C GLN A 436 -11.36 -19.74 7.40
N TRP A 437 -11.41 -19.98 6.10
CA TRP A 437 -11.37 -21.30 5.52
C TRP A 437 -10.28 -21.35 4.45
N ASN A 438 -9.24 -22.16 4.66
CA ASN A 438 -8.06 -22.25 3.77
C ASN A 438 -7.43 -20.88 3.43
N GLY A 439 -7.42 -19.95 4.40
CA GLY A 439 -6.91 -18.58 4.21
C GLY A 439 -7.88 -17.62 3.52
N PHE A 440 -9.07 -18.07 3.13
CA PHE A 440 -10.16 -17.20 2.68
C PHE A 440 -10.87 -16.56 3.87
N ILE A 441 -10.94 -15.23 3.90
CA ILE A 441 -11.54 -14.45 4.97
C ILE A 441 -12.79 -13.75 4.42
N PRO A 442 -14.01 -14.08 4.92
CA PRO A 442 -15.20 -13.34 4.58
C PRO A 442 -15.23 -11.99 5.29
N LYS A 443 -15.60 -10.95 4.54
CA LYS A 443 -15.71 -9.58 5.04
C LYS A 443 -17.07 -9.01 4.70
N LEU A 444 -17.74 -8.42 5.68
CA LEU A 444 -18.95 -7.64 5.48
C LEU A 444 -18.57 -6.21 5.18
N ASN A 445 -19.09 -5.68 4.10
CA ASN A 445 -18.76 -4.34 3.63
C ASN A 445 -20.03 -3.48 3.51
N TYR A 446 -19.88 -2.21 3.83
CA TYR A 446 -20.84 -1.16 3.53
C TYR A 446 -20.16 -0.03 2.80
N ARG A 447 -20.75 0.41 1.68
CA ARG A 447 -20.28 1.53 0.88
C ARG A 447 -21.41 2.52 0.66
N TYR A 448 -21.17 3.77 1.00
CA TYR A 448 -22.07 4.89 0.70
C TYR A 448 -21.32 5.92 -0.14
N ARG A 449 -21.97 6.40 -1.20
CA ARG A 449 -21.46 7.48 -2.05
C ARG A 449 -22.57 8.48 -2.31
N LYS A 450 -22.23 9.77 -2.26
CA LYS A 450 -23.13 10.87 -2.60
C LYS A 450 -22.35 11.93 -3.37
N ILE A 451 -22.93 12.39 -4.46
CA ILE A 451 -22.46 13.56 -5.21
C ILE A 451 -23.55 14.61 -5.18
N ASP A 452 -23.23 15.77 -4.64
CA ASP A 452 -24.05 16.97 -4.67
C ASP A 452 -23.45 17.93 -5.71
N SER A 453 -24.15 18.11 -6.83
CA SER A 453 -23.76 19.00 -7.92
C SER A 453 -24.61 20.27 -7.93
N ASN A 454 -24.02 21.39 -8.39
CA ASN A 454 -24.79 22.63 -8.67
C ASN A 454 -25.65 22.50 -9.94
N ILE A 455 -25.57 21.34 -10.65
CA ILE A 455 -26.48 20.97 -11.75
C ILE A 455 -27.09 19.62 -11.35
N PRO A 456 -28.02 19.63 -10.36
CA PRO A 456 -28.48 18.40 -9.73
C PRO A 456 -29.28 17.50 -10.66
N GLU A 457 -29.95 18.06 -11.66
CA GLU A 457 -30.78 17.33 -12.62
C GLU A 457 -29.99 16.24 -13.36
N PHE A 458 -28.69 16.45 -13.60
CA PHE A 458 -27.84 15.54 -14.34
C PHE A 458 -26.81 14.81 -13.47
N TYR A 459 -26.29 15.48 -12.42
CA TYR A 459 -25.06 15.02 -11.78
C TYR A 459 -25.20 14.69 -10.30
N SER A 460 -26.26 15.17 -9.59
CA SER A 460 -26.49 14.79 -8.20
C SER A 460 -27.00 13.35 -8.12
N ARG A 461 -26.30 12.51 -7.36
CA ARG A 461 -26.63 11.11 -7.21
C ARG A 461 -26.17 10.55 -5.87
N LYS A 462 -26.78 9.48 -5.43
CA LYS A 462 -26.38 8.71 -4.26
C LYS A 462 -26.48 7.22 -4.55
N SER A 463 -25.66 6.41 -3.89
CA SER A 463 -25.76 4.97 -3.84
C SER A 463 -25.36 4.45 -2.48
N SER A 464 -25.97 3.35 -2.07
CA SER A 464 -25.57 2.61 -0.88
C SER A 464 -25.56 1.13 -1.21
N GLU A 465 -24.53 0.43 -0.79
CA GLU A 465 -24.30 -0.97 -1.11
C GLU A 465 -23.87 -1.71 0.15
N TRP A 466 -24.51 -2.86 0.42
CA TRP A 466 -24.04 -3.86 1.35
C TRP A 466 -23.58 -5.07 0.56
N PHE A 467 -22.40 -5.60 0.89
CA PHE A 467 -21.88 -6.75 0.21
C PHE A 467 -20.92 -7.57 1.08
N VAL A 468 -20.82 -8.86 0.74
CA VAL A 468 -19.84 -9.76 1.31
C VAL A 468 -18.74 -9.98 0.29
N SER A 469 -17.50 -9.73 0.68
CA SER A 469 -16.31 -10.11 -0.10
C SER A 469 -15.60 -11.27 0.57
N VAL A 470 -14.95 -12.10 -0.22
CA VAL A 470 -14.06 -13.16 0.23
C VAL A 470 -12.71 -12.92 -0.42
N GLU A 471 -11.69 -12.77 0.39
CA GLU A 471 -10.35 -12.44 -0.05
C GLU A 471 -9.35 -13.48 0.44
N LYS A 472 -8.39 -13.83 -0.40
CA LYS A 472 -7.23 -14.64 -0.03
C LYS A 472 -5.97 -14.02 -0.59
N GLN A 473 -4.96 -13.90 0.26
CA GLN A 473 -3.58 -13.63 -0.13
C GLN A 473 -2.77 -14.91 0.08
N PHE A 474 -2.01 -15.29 -0.93
CA PHE A 474 -1.19 -16.51 -0.95
C PHE A 474 0.24 -16.24 -0.50
#